data_c8b50a66f98e2506b01b2dda7b5fe80b
#
_entry.id   c8b50a66f98e2506b01b2dda7b5fe80b
#
_cell.length_a   1.000
_cell.length_b   1.000
_cell.length_c   1.000
_cell.angle_alpha   90.00
_cell.angle_beta   90.00
_cell.angle_gamma   90.00
#
_symmetry.space_group_name_H-M   'P 1'
#
loop_
_entity.id
_entity.type
_entity.pdbx_description
1 polymer ?
#
loop_
_entity_poly.entity_id
_entity_poly.type
_entity_poly.pdbx_seq_one_letter_code
_entity_poly.pdbx_strand_id
1 'polypeptide(L)'
;MTIQRGPVVKVEQKPVTGRESEGLTNPKIRALSQFYRALNNRDLDLMAHNWAQTDEAVMDNPVGGIKRGWPAIRAVYERVFSHAASFWFEFYDYSLHEAGDMFYVVGRERGEYASTQSRLAMSIRTSRLFRLIDGEWRQVHHHGSIDDPDLLRGYQRAVLED
;
A
#
# COMPACT_ATOMS: atom_id res chain seq x y z
N MET A 1 -34.72 18.00 1.42
CA MET A 1 -33.70 16.96 1.20
C MET A 1 -32.85 16.92 2.45
N THR A 2 -33.04 15.91 3.30
CA THR A 2 -32.29 15.81 4.59
C THR A 2 -30.94 15.19 4.28
N ILE A 3 -29.87 15.96 4.44
CA ILE A 3 -28.52 15.46 4.34
C ILE A 3 -28.30 14.52 5.55
N GLN A 4 -28.26 13.22 5.32
CA GLN A 4 -27.80 12.27 6.35
C GLN A 4 -26.34 12.58 6.65
N ARG A 5 -26.08 13.03 7.87
CA ARG A 5 -24.72 13.15 8.36
C ARG A 5 -24.19 11.73 8.60
N GLY A 6 -23.27 11.29 7.75
CA GLY A 6 -22.53 10.06 7.99
C GLY A 6 -21.69 10.12 9.27
N PRO A 7 -21.07 9.00 9.69
CA PRO A 7 -20.21 8.97 10.85
C PRO A 7 -19.05 9.98 10.69
N VAL A 8 -18.66 10.62 11.79
CA VAL A 8 -17.48 11.48 11.82
C VAL A 8 -16.25 10.59 11.67
N VAL A 9 -15.54 10.76 10.56
CA VAL A 9 -14.32 10.01 10.25
C VAL A 9 -13.12 10.79 10.78
N LYS A 10 -12.32 10.13 11.62
CA LYS A 10 -11.07 10.69 12.15
C LYS A 10 -9.94 10.50 11.15
N VAL A 11 -9.16 11.55 10.95
CA VAL A 11 -7.90 11.47 10.19
C VAL A 11 -6.76 11.21 11.17
N GLU A 12 -6.04 10.11 10.95
CA GLU A 12 -4.91 9.69 11.78
C GLU A 12 -3.61 10.26 11.22
N GLN A 13 -2.84 10.91 12.11
CA GLN A 13 -1.55 11.51 11.75
C GLN A 13 -0.36 10.62 12.12
N LYS A 14 -0.56 9.69 13.06
CA LYS A 14 0.51 8.74 13.45
C LYS A 14 0.79 7.80 12.29
N PRO A 15 2.03 7.76 11.79
CA PRO A 15 2.35 6.93 10.63
C PRO A 15 2.30 5.43 10.95
N VAL A 16 1.95 4.64 9.93
CA VAL A 16 2.06 3.19 9.91
C VAL A 16 3.31 2.82 9.10
N THR A 17 4.26 2.17 9.73
CA THR A 17 5.61 1.94 9.19
C THR A 17 5.94 0.47 8.97
N GLY A 18 5.13 -0.43 9.54
CA GLY A 18 5.45 -1.86 9.63
C GLY A 18 6.36 -2.23 10.83
N ARG A 19 6.77 -1.23 11.63
CA ARG A 19 7.58 -1.42 12.84
C ARG A 19 6.75 -1.36 14.13
N GLU A 20 5.44 -1.21 14.00
CA GLU A 20 4.53 -1.18 15.13
C GLU A 20 4.63 -2.50 15.89
N SER A 21 4.71 -2.40 17.22
CA SER A 21 4.85 -3.55 18.09
C SER A 21 3.61 -4.45 18.05
N GLU A 22 3.76 -5.69 18.50
CA GLU A 22 2.69 -6.69 18.60
C GLU A 22 1.47 -6.26 19.44
N GLY A 23 1.53 -5.12 20.12
CA GLY A 23 0.45 -4.51 20.90
C GLY A 23 -0.65 -3.81 20.09
N LEU A 24 -0.63 -3.88 18.76
CA LEU A 24 -1.73 -3.36 17.94
C LEU A 24 -2.99 -4.22 18.15
N THR A 25 -3.95 -3.67 18.90
CA THR A 25 -5.20 -4.36 19.20
C THR A 25 -6.19 -4.36 18.03
N ASN A 26 -6.15 -3.33 17.16
CA ASN A 26 -7.03 -3.23 16.01
C ASN A 26 -6.54 -4.15 14.86
N PRO A 27 -7.30 -5.19 14.50
CA PRO A 27 -6.88 -6.15 13.47
C PRO A 27 -6.76 -5.52 12.07
N LYS A 28 -7.49 -4.44 11.78
CA LYS A 28 -7.43 -3.72 10.49
C LYS A 28 -6.12 -2.94 10.37
N ILE A 29 -5.74 -2.22 11.44
CA ILE A 29 -4.44 -1.52 11.47
C ILE A 29 -3.29 -2.52 11.47
N ARG A 30 -3.46 -3.69 12.07
CA ARG A 30 -2.47 -4.78 12.03
C ARG A 30 -2.25 -5.28 10.60
N ALA A 31 -3.32 -5.48 9.83
CA ALA A 31 -3.21 -5.86 8.41
C ALA A 31 -2.52 -4.78 7.57
N LEU A 32 -2.82 -3.51 7.83
CA LEU A 32 -2.15 -2.38 7.17
C LEU A 32 -0.66 -2.31 7.54
N SER A 33 -0.32 -2.45 8.81
CA SER A 33 1.08 -2.51 9.30
C SER A 33 1.85 -3.69 8.70
N GLN A 34 1.20 -4.85 8.58
CA GLN A 34 1.78 -6.03 7.94
C GLN A 34 2.19 -5.76 6.50
N PHE A 35 1.37 -5.01 5.73
CA PHE A 35 1.73 -4.61 4.38
C PHE A 35 3.04 -3.81 4.34
N TYR A 36 3.17 -2.76 5.17
CA TYR A 36 4.38 -1.93 5.21
C TYR A 36 5.59 -2.69 5.74
N ARG A 37 5.39 -3.64 6.65
CA ARG A 37 6.46 -4.55 7.09
C ARG A 37 6.96 -5.41 5.93
N ALA A 38 6.05 -6.02 5.19
CA ALA A 38 6.41 -6.84 4.02
C ALA A 38 7.13 -6.00 2.96
N LEU A 39 6.62 -4.81 2.66
CA LEU A 39 7.20 -3.91 1.67
C LEU A 39 8.62 -3.46 2.07
N ASN A 40 8.78 -2.93 3.28
CA ASN A 40 10.05 -2.35 3.74
C ASN A 40 11.13 -3.40 4.01
N ASN A 41 10.74 -4.63 4.32
CA ASN A 41 11.67 -5.75 4.51
C ASN A 41 11.87 -6.59 3.24
N ARG A 42 11.19 -6.27 2.13
CA ARG A 42 11.20 -7.04 0.88
C ARG A 42 10.80 -8.50 1.12
N ASP A 43 9.86 -8.71 2.02
CA ASP A 43 9.37 -10.04 2.41
C ASP A 43 8.21 -10.44 1.51
N LEU A 44 8.52 -11.24 0.49
CA LEU A 44 7.54 -11.69 -0.50
C LEU A 44 6.52 -12.67 0.08
N ASP A 45 6.93 -13.49 1.05
CA ASP A 45 6.02 -14.45 1.69
C ASP A 45 5.01 -13.72 2.59
N LEU A 46 5.47 -12.73 3.36
CA LEU A 46 4.58 -11.88 4.14
C LEU A 46 3.67 -11.03 3.23
N MET A 47 4.18 -10.56 2.10
CA MET A 47 3.38 -9.85 1.10
C MET A 47 2.29 -10.77 0.52
N ALA A 48 2.63 -12.01 0.19
CA ALA A 48 1.66 -13.02 -0.26
C ALA A 48 0.60 -13.33 0.80
N HIS A 49 0.99 -13.33 2.07
CA HIS A 49 0.04 -13.50 3.17
C HIS A 49 -0.90 -12.29 3.33
N ASN A 50 -0.43 -11.09 3.08
CA ASN A 50 -1.23 -9.86 3.19
C ASN A 50 -2.27 -9.72 2.07
N TRP A 51 -1.94 -10.13 0.85
CA TRP A 51 -2.87 -10.05 -0.28
C TRP A 51 -3.81 -11.26 -0.35
N ALA A 52 -5.03 -11.02 -0.83
CA ALA A 52 -5.97 -12.08 -1.18
C ALA A 52 -5.44 -12.90 -2.37
N GLN A 53 -5.56 -14.22 -2.27
CA GLN A 53 -5.13 -15.17 -3.31
C GLN A 53 -6.28 -15.46 -4.30
N THR A 54 -6.98 -14.42 -4.72
CA THR A 54 -8.19 -14.51 -5.55
C THR A 54 -8.10 -13.56 -6.76
N ASP A 55 -8.95 -13.79 -7.75
CA ASP A 55 -9.06 -12.91 -8.93
C ASP A 55 -9.65 -11.52 -8.58
N GLU A 56 -10.22 -11.36 -7.38
CA GLU A 56 -10.69 -10.07 -6.89
C GLU A 56 -9.52 -9.09 -6.63
N ALA A 57 -8.32 -9.61 -6.37
CA ALA A 57 -7.15 -8.78 -6.10
C ALA A 57 -6.76 -7.95 -7.33
N VAL A 58 -6.71 -6.63 -7.18
CA VAL A 58 -6.35 -5.69 -8.25
C VAL A 58 -5.42 -4.61 -7.73
N MET A 59 -4.35 -4.34 -8.46
CA MET A 59 -3.39 -3.29 -8.15
C MET A 59 -3.16 -2.38 -9.34
N ASP A 60 -3.27 -1.07 -9.13
CA ASP A 60 -2.91 0.00 -10.06
C ASP A 60 -2.04 1.03 -9.34
N ASN A 61 -0.79 0.69 -9.19
CA ASN A 61 0.22 1.51 -8.52
C ASN A 61 0.85 2.55 -9.50
N PRO A 62 1.66 3.52 -9.01
CA PRO A 62 2.23 4.56 -9.86
C PRO A 62 3.23 4.07 -10.91
N VAL A 63 3.69 2.83 -10.84
CA VAL A 63 4.56 2.24 -11.87
C VAL A 63 3.83 2.11 -13.21
N GLY A 64 2.51 1.94 -13.16
CA GLY A 64 1.64 1.94 -14.33
C GLY A 64 0.96 0.60 -14.63
N GLY A 65 -0.10 0.68 -15.41
CA GLY A 65 -0.95 -0.45 -15.77
C GLY A 65 -1.84 -0.94 -14.63
N ILE A 66 -2.65 -1.95 -14.93
CA ILE A 66 -3.52 -2.61 -13.96
C ILE A 66 -3.13 -4.09 -13.88
N LYS A 67 -2.86 -4.58 -12.67
CA LYS A 67 -2.53 -5.98 -12.39
C LYS A 67 -3.72 -6.65 -11.72
N ARG A 68 -4.22 -7.73 -12.30
CA ARG A 68 -5.37 -8.48 -11.80
C ARG A 68 -4.96 -9.88 -11.36
N GLY A 69 -5.44 -10.27 -10.18
CA GLY A 69 -5.08 -11.53 -9.53
C GLY A 69 -3.69 -11.52 -8.87
N TRP A 70 -3.54 -12.33 -7.84
CA TRP A 70 -2.28 -12.41 -7.09
C TRP A 70 -1.06 -12.75 -7.95
N PRO A 71 -1.10 -13.68 -8.92
CA PRO A 71 0.09 -13.99 -9.73
C PRO A 71 0.67 -12.78 -10.46
N ALA A 72 -0.18 -11.91 -11.02
CA ALA A 72 0.26 -10.70 -11.70
C ALA A 72 0.79 -9.63 -10.72
N ILE A 73 0.16 -9.51 -9.54
CA ILE A 73 0.60 -8.61 -8.46
C ILE A 73 1.94 -9.09 -7.87
N ARG A 74 2.05 -10.39 -7.63
CA ARG A 74 3.29 -11.01 -7.13
C ARG A 74 4.49 -10.69 -8.04
N ALA A 75 4.33 -10.81 -9.34
CA ALA A 75 5.39 -10.52 -10.31
C ALA A 75 5.92 -9.08 -10.20
N VAL A 76 5.07 -8.11 -9.84
CA VAL A 76 5.51 -6.73 -9.59
C VAL A 76 6.38 -6.66 -8.34
N TYR A 77 5.98 -7.29 -7.23
CA TYR A 77 6.78 -7.29 -6.01
C TYR A 77 8.08 -8.07 -6.16
N GLU A 78 8.07 -9.21 -6.86
CA GLU A 78 9.29 -9.95 -7.18
C GLU A 78 10.30 -9.06 -7.91
N ARG A 79 9.83 -8.31 -8.91
CA ARG A 79 10.67 -7.37 -9.64
C ARG A 79 11.19 -6.27 -8.72
N VAL A 80 10.31 -5.57 -7.98
CA VAL A 80 10.70 -4.47 -7.09
C VAL A 80 11.68 -4.94 -6.00
N PHE A 81 11.45 -6.12 -5.43
CA PHE A 81 12.30 -6.66 -4.37
C PHE A 81 13.66 -7.18 -4.85
N SER A 82 13.76 -7.56 -6.14
CA SER A 82 15.02 -8.02 -6.75
C SER A 82 15.96 -6.87 -7.13
N HIS A 83 15.46 -5.62 -7.23
CA HIS A 83 16.29 -4.47 -7.55
C HIS A 83 17.30 -4.15 -6.44
N ALA A 84 18.50 -3.70 -6.84
CA ALA A 84 19.55 -3.25 -5.91
C ALA A 84 19.21 -1.94 -5.19
N ALA A 85 18.19 -1.21 -5.67
CA ALA A 85 17.73 0.02 -5.05
C ALA A 85 17.26 -0.20 -3.61
N SER A 86 17.53 0.73 -2.72
CA SER A 86 16.95 0.80 -1.39
C SER A 86 15.68 1.64 -1.42
N PHE A 87 14.69 1.25 -0.63
CA PHE A 87 13.49 2.05 -0.45
C PHE A 87 12.92 1.83 0.95
N TRP A 88 12.18 2.85 1.40
CA TRP A 88 11.41 2.80 2.64
C TRP A 88 10.19 3.68 2.50
N PHE A 89 9.05 3.17 2.97
CA PHE A 89 7.76 3.85 2.92
C PHE A 89 7.03 3.76 4.25
N GLU A 90 6.32 4.84 4.57
CA GLU A 90 5.31 4.87 5.64
C GLU A 90 4.00 5.45 5.14
N PHE A 91 2.90 5.07 5.77
CA PHE A 91 1.56 5.56 5.48
C PHE A 91 1.09 6.49 6.57
N TYR A 92 0.64 7.67 6.23
CA TYR A 92 0.25 8.70 7.17
C TYR A 92 -0.91 9.54 6.62
N ASP A 93 -1.43 10.48 7.43
CA ASP A 93 -2.53 11.39 7.05
C ASP A 93 -3.69 10.60 6.43
N TYR A 94 -4.16 9.59 7.16
CA TYR A 94 -5.12 8.64 6.62
C TYR A 94 -6.41 8.57 7.43
N SER A 95 -7.49 8.19 6.73
CA SER A 95 -8.77 7.82 7.31
C SER A 95 -9.08 6.36 7.04
N LEU A 96 -9.73 5.69 8.01
CA LEU A 96 -10.18 4.32 7.90
C LEU A 96 -11.71 4.29 7.86
N HIS A 97 -12.25 3.54 6.92
CA HIS A 97 -13.67 3.40 6.64
C HIS A 97 -14.05 1.92 6.64
N GLU A 98 -15.19 1.60 7.24
CA GLU A 98 -15.66 0.23 7.42
C GLU A 98 -17.00 0.00 6.71
N ALA A 99 -17.14 -1.16 6.08
CA ALA A 99 -18.36 -1.56 5.40
C ALA A 99 -18.51 -3.10 5.46
N GLY A 100 -19.10 -3.60 6.56
CA GLY A 100 -19.33 -5.04 6.77
C GLY A 100 -18.02 -5.85 6.81
N ASP A 101 -17.83 -6.73 5.85
CA ASP A 101 -16.65 -7.57 5.68
C ASP A 101 -15.51 -6.90 4.91
N MET A 102 -15.60 -5.60 4.69
CA MET A 102 -14.61 -4.79 4.00
C MET A 102 -14.23 -3.57 4.83
N PHE A 103 -12.99 -3.15 4.75
CA PHE A 103 -12.59 -1.80 5.11
C PHE A 103 -11.64 -1.23 4.05
N TYR A 104 -11.58 0.08 4.01
CA TYR A 104 -10.58 0.77 3.20
C TYR A 104 -9.93 1.91 3.96
N VAL A 105 -8.71 2.23 3.57
CA VAL A 105 -7.97 3.38 4.04
C VAL A 105 -7.63 4.28 2.88
N VAL A 106 -7.70 5.59 3.11
CA VAL A 106 -7.30 6.62 2.16
C VAL A 106 -6.32 7.53 2.86
N GLY A 107 -5.15 7.73 2.28
CA GLY A 107 -4.11 8.56 2.87
C GLY A 107 -2.93 8.79 1.95
N ARG A 108 -1.79 9.04 2.54
CA ARG A 108 -0.55 9.35 1.82
C ARG A 108 0.55 8.38 2.20
N GLU A 109 1.36 8.02 1.22
CA GLU A 109 2.65 7.40 1.44
C GLU A 109 3.75 8.43 1.23
N ARG A 110 4.73 8.39 2.10
CA ARG A 110 6.00 9.10 1.93
C ARG A 110 7.14 8.17 2.24
N GLY A 111 8.29 8.47 1.71
CA GLY A 111 9.49 7.67 1.90
C GLY A 111 10.59 8.06 0.95
N GLU A 112 11.49 7.16 0.73
CA GLU A 112 12.62 7.36 -0.15
C GLU A 112 12.80 6.14 -1.06
N TYR A 113 13.14 6.40 -2.31
CA TYR A 113 13.67 5.41 -3.24
C TYR A 113 15.08 5.85 -3.65
N ALA A 114 16.07 5.00 -3.47
CA ALA A 114 17.45 5.32 -3.80
C ALA A 114 18.11 4.17 -4.56
N SER A 115 18.57 4.47 -5.77
CA SER A 115 19.44 3.61 -6.57
C SER A 115 20.84 4.23 -6.69
N THR A 116 21.73 3.59 -7.44
CA THR A 116 23.03 4.16 -7.76
C THR A 116 22.96 5.43 -8.61
N GLN A 117 21.85 5.62 -9.31
CA GLN A 117 21.65 6.71 -10.28
C GLN A 117 20.63 7.75 -9.83
N SER A 118 19.75 7.41 -8.89
CA SER A 118 18.62 8.26 -8.51
C SER A 118 18.33 8.20 -7.02
N ARG A 119 18.03 9.37 -6.44
CA ARG A 119 17.48 9.47 -5.09
C ARG A 119 16.21 10.32 -5.13
N LEU A 120 15.08 9.72 -4.79
CA LEU A 120 13.76 10.32 -4.89
C LEU A 120 13.07 10.34 -3.53
N ALA A 121 12.66 11.53 -3.11
CA ALA A 121 11.72 11.68 -2.00
C ALA A 121 10.32 11.38 -2.52
N MET A 122 9.71 10.30 -2.04
CA MET A 122 8.44 9.81 -2.53
C MET A 122 7.25 10.47 -1.84
N SER A 123 6.23 10.78 -2.62
CA SER A 123 4.94 11.31 -2.16
C SER A 123 3.82 10.75 -3.05
N ILE A 124 2.99 9.88 -2.47
CA ILE A 124 1.98 9.12 -3.19
C ILE A 124 0.64 9.26 -2.48
N ARG A 125 -0.44 9.57 -3.21
CA ARG A 125 -1.80 9.39 -2.71
C ARG A 125 -2.18 7.92 -2.84
N THR A 126 -2.69 7.34 -1.77
CA THR A 126 -2.87 5.90 -1.70
C THR A 126 -4.21 5.53 -1.10
N SER A 127 -4.91 4.60 -1.76
CA SER A 127 -6.06 3.88 -1.22
C SER A 127 -5.76 2.40 -1.17
N ARG A 128 -6.19 1.72 -0.07
CA ARG A 128 -6.08 0.28 0.08
C ARG A 128 -7.39 -0.27 0.61
N LEU A 129 -7.87 -1.34 -0.01
CA LEU A 129 -9.08 -2.05 0.39
C LEU A 129 -8.71 -3.45 0.89
N PHE A 130 -9.34 -3.83 1.99
CA PHE A 130 -9.18 -5.14 2.62
C PHE A 130 -10.54 -5.80 2.78
N ARG A 131 -10.56 -7.11 2.61
CA ARG A 131 -11.74 -7.96 2.85
C ARG A 131 -11.42 -8.98 3.94
N LEU A 132 -12.43 -9.27 4.76
CA LEU A 132 -12.34 -10.36 5.73
C LEU A 132 -12.54 -11.70 5.01
N ILE A 133 -11.49 -12.51 4.95
CA ILE A 133 -11.47 -13.82 4.28
C ILE A 133 -10.95 -14.83 5.28
N ASP A 134 -11.76 -15.84 5.59
CA ASP A 134 -11.42 -16.91 6.55
C ASP A 134 -10.90 -16.38 7.90
N GLY A 135 -11.53 -15.31 8.39
CA GLY A 135 -11.19 -14.68 9.68
C GLY A 135 -9.98 -13.75 9.66
N GLU A 136 -9.37 -13.54 8.50
CA GLU A 136 -8.21 -12.64 8.33
C GLU A 136 -8.50 -11.52 7.34
N TRP A 137 -7.99 -10.32 7.63
CA TRP A 137 -8.06 -9.19 6.72
C TRP A 137 -6.99 -9.32 5.64
N ARG A 138 -7.44 -9.48 4.38
CA ARG A 138 -6.60 -9.62 3.19
C ARG A 138 -6.80 -8.43 2.27
N GLN A 139 -5.71 -7.88 1.74
CA GLN A 139 -5.78 -6.79 0.78
C GLN A 139 -6.35 -7.29 -0.55
N VAL A 140 -7.36 -6.60 -1.07
CA VAL A 140 -7.98 -6.91 -2.37
C VAL A 140 -7.75 -5.82 -3.40
N HIS A 141 -7.39 -4.60 -2.97
CA HIS A 141 -7.13 -3.51 -3.91
C HIS A 141 -6.13 -2.52 -3.36
N HIS A 142 -5.29 -2.02 -4.24
CA HIS A 142 -4.43 -0.87 -4.03
C HIS A 142 -4.46 0.04 -5.25
N HIS A 143 -4.68 1.32 -4.99
CA HIS A 143 -4.45 2.41 -5.94
C HIS A 143 -3.44 3.39 -5.37
N GLY A 144 -2.46 3.77 -6.20
CA GLY A 144 -1.49 4.81 -5.87
C GLY A 144 -1.31 5.78 -7.01
N SER A 145 -1.22 7.08 -6.71
CA SER A 145 -0.97 8.12 -7.70
C SER A 145 0.01 9.17 -7.18
N ILE A 146 0.83 9.69 -8.07
CA ILE A 146 1.81 10.74 -7.79
C ILE A 146 1.32 12.01 -8.47
N ASP A 147 1.13 13.09 -7.68
CA ASP A 147 0.61 14.38 -8.17
C ASP A 147 1.64 15.15 -8.98
N ASP A 148 2.91 15.08 -8.58
CA ASP A 148 4.01 15.75 -9.26
C ASP A 148 4.41 14.96 -10.50
N PRO A 149 4.23 15.50 -11.72
CA PRO A 149 4.55 14.79 -12.95
C PRO A 149 6.05 14.56 -13.16
N ASP A 150 6.92 15.37 -12.58
CA ASP A 150 8.37 15.17 -12.65
C ASP A 150 8.81 14.02 -11.73
N LEU A 151 8.24 13.98 -10.53
CA LEU A 151 8.44 12.85 -9.61
C LEU A 151 7.92 11.55 -10.21
N LEU A 152 6.73 11.58 -10.83
CA LEU A 152 6.16 10.39 -11.49
C LEU A 152 7.08 9.88 -12.60
N ARG A 153 7.54 10.75 -13.48
CA ARG A 153 8.47 10.37 -14.56
C ARG A 153 9.79 9.82 -14.02
N GLY A 154 10.35 10.47 -12.99
CA GLY A 154 11.58 10.02 -12.35
C GLY A 154 11.44 8.66 -11.69
N TYR A 155 10.32 8.42 -11.00
CA TYR A 155 10.04 7.14 -10.34
C TYR A 155 9.82 6.01 -11.35
N GLN A 156 9.00 6.24 -12.39
CA GLN A 156 8.77 5.25 -13.42
C GLN A 156 10.05 4.86 -14.16
N ARG A 157 10.90 5.84 -14.46
CA ARG A 157 12.21 5.58 -15.07
C ARG A 157 13.09 4.73 -14.16
N ALA A 158 13.22 5.11 -12.91
CA ALA A 158 14.06 4.40 -11.94
C ALA A 158 13.61 2.94 -11.70
N VAL A 159 12.30 2.67 -11.72
CA VAL A 159 11.76 1.31 -11.47
C VAL A 159 11.73 0.44 -12.73
N LEU A 160 11.54 1.03 -13.91
CA LEU A 160 11.36 0.28 -15.15
C LEU A 160 12.66 0.11 -15.96
N GLU A 161 13.62 1.01 -15.82
CA GLU A 161 14.86 1.05 -16.61
C GLU A 161 16.10 0.58 -15.83
N ASP A 162 16.06 0.55 -14.47
CA ASP A 162 17.11 -0.02 -13.62
C ASP A 162 16.88 -1.54 -13.41
#